data_03cbae0529e93d9a9bc62d5ef45f9f02
#
_entry.id   03cbae0529e93d9a9bc62d5ef45f9f02
#
_cell.length_a   1.000
_cell.length_b   1.000
_cell.length_c   1.000
_cell.angle_alpha   90.00
_cell.angle_beta   90.00
_cell.angle_gamma   90.00
#
_symmetry.space_group_name_H-M   'P 1'
#
loop_
_entity.id
_entity.type
_entity.pdbx_description
1 polymer ?
#
loop_
_entity_poly.entity_id
_entity_poly.type
_entity_poly.pdbx_seq_one_letter_code
_entity_poly.pdbx_strand_id
1 'polypeptide(L)'
;MKTSVLDASALLVMFFAEPGMETMRELFQKAAETDHPALISALNWAEVLYLMERRRGVDGMDTARRFRRTMPIEVVALDSDLAESAALLKNRHDFGLADAVAAALAKSKNAELVTADNEFKRLEKEIRVNWLK
;
A
#
# COMPACT_ATOMS: atom_id res chain seq x y z
N MET A 1 -18.86 1.46 -2.85
CA MET A 1 -17.77 2.23 -2.21
C MET A 1 -16.42 1.73 -2.69
N LYS A 2 -15.51 2.66 -2.96
CA LYS A 2 -14.21 2.34 -3.52
C LYS A 2 -13.26 1.81 -2.45
N THR A 3 -12.69 0.62 -2.68
CA THR A 3 -11.66 0.05 -1.81
C THR A 3 -10.29 0.57 -2.28
N SER A 4 -9.42 0.90 -1.34
CA SER A 4 -8.07 1.35 -1.61
C SER A 4 -7.05 0.34 -1.09
N VAL A 5 -6.10 -0.03 -1.94
CA VAL A 5 -4.94 -0.83 -1.56
C VAL A 5 -3.73 0.08 -1.58
N LEU A 6 -2.96 0.07 -0.51
CA LEU A 6 -1.76 0.90 -0.37
C LEU A 6 -0.52 0.04 -0.63
N ASP A 7 0.47 0.61 -1.31
CA ASP A 7 1.81 0.04 -1.27
C ASP A 7 2.62 0.72 -0.14
N ALA A 8 3.87 0.34 0.02
CA ALA A 8 4.70 0.93 1.07
C ALA A 8 4.89 2.44 0.87
N SER A 9 5.04 2.89 -0.38
CA SER A 9 5.30 4.31 -0.67
C SER A 9 4.17 5.20 -0.18
N ALA A 10 2.92 4.74 -0.24
CA ALA A 10 1.77 5.52 0.19
C ALA A 10 1.85 5.87 1.68
N LEU A 11 2.21 4.91 2.53
CA LEU A 11 2.37 5.19 3.96
C LEU A 11 3.60 6.03 4.24
N LEU A 12 4.69 5.81 3.51
CA LEU A 12 5.91 6.60 3.69
C LEU A 12 5.69 8.08 3.34
N VAL A 13 4.84 8.35 2.36
CA VAL A 13 4.42 9.73 2.05
C VAL A 13 3.87 10.42 3.28
N MET A 14 3.02 9.73 4.06
CA MET A 14 2.49 10.29 5.29
C MET A 14 3.54 10.46 6.37
N PHE A 15 4.32 9.41 6.61
CA PHE A 15 5.29 9.42 7.72
C PHE A 15 6.41 10.45 7.50
N PHE A 16 6.75 10.73 6.25
CA PHE A 16 7.83 11.68 5.92
C PHE A 16 7.33 12.99 5.33
N ALA A 17 6.01 13.24 5.40
CA ALA A 17 5.38 14.48 4.95
C ALA A 17 5.78 14.86 3.52
N GLU A 18 5.74 13.88 2.63
CA GLU A 18 6.09 14.04 1.22
C GLU A 18 4.88 14.53 0.41
N PRO A 19 5.09 14.97 -0.85
CA PRO A 19 3.96 15.35 -1.71
C PRO A 19 2.95 14.22 -1.85
N GLY A 20 1.67 14.53 -1.67
CA GLY A 20 0.60 13.53 -1.62
C GLY A 20 0.06 13.27 -0.22
N MET A 21 0.68 13.85 0.80
CA MET A 21 0.26 13.67 2.19
C MET A 21 -1.20 14.03 2.42
N GLU A 22 -1.68 15.13 1.82
CA GLU A 22 -3.07 15.55 2.00
C GLU A 22 -4.05 14.55 1.39
N THR A 23 -3.70 13.97 0.24
CA THR A 23 -4.51 12.92 -0.37
C THR A 23 -4.64 11.72 0.57
N MET A 24 -3.55 11.35 1.21
CA MET A 24 -3.56 10.23 2.18
C MET A 24 -4.38 10.56 3.41
N ARG A 25 -4.29 11.80 3.92
CA ARG A 25 -5.12 12.22 5.06
C ARG A 25 -6.60 12.12 4.74
N GLU A 26 -7.00 12.61 3.58
CA GLU A 26 -8.39 12.54 3.12
C GLU A 26 -8.85 11.10 2.97
N LEU A 27 -7.99 10.25 2.42
CA LEU A 27 -8.27 8.83 2.26
C LEU A 27 -8.58 8.16 3.61
N PHE A 28 -7.74 8.39 4.60
CA PHE A 28 -7.94 7.80 5.93
C PHE A 28 -9.14 8.41 6.66
N GLN A 29 -9.38 9.69 6.49
CA GLN A 29 -10.57 10.33 7.05
C GLN A 29 -11.84 9.69 6.50
N LYS A 30 -11.88 9.50 5.19
CA LYS A 30 -13.02 8.86 4.54
C LYS A 30 -13.17 7.39 4.96
N ALA A 31 -12.06 6.68 5.07
CA ALA A 31 -12.07 5.29 5.54
C ALA A 31 -12.67 5.18 6.94
N ALA A 32 -12.31 6.11 7.83
CA ALA A 32 -12.85 6.14 9.19
C ALA A 32 -14.34 6.45 9.20
N GLU A 33 -14.77 7.45 8.42
CA GLU A 33 -16.17 7.88 8.35
C GLU A 33 -17.08 6.79 7.80
N THR A 34 -16.59 5.99 6.87
CA THR A 34 -17.39 4.96 6.18
C THR A 34 -17.18 3.57 6.77
N ASP A 35 -16.35 3.42 7.79
CA ASP A 35 -15.96 2.14 8.38
C ASP A 35 -15.49 1.15 7.31
N HIS A 36 -14.66 1.65 6.39
CA HIS A 36 -14.16 0.88 5.25
C HIS A 36 -12.64 1.07 5.19
N PRO A 37 -11.85 0.22 5.87
CA PRO A 37 -10.41 0.45 6.00
C PRO A 37 -9.66 0.31 4.68
N ALA A 38 -8.57 1.07 4.57
CA ALA A 38 -7.61 0.87 3.49
C ALA A 38 -6.88 -0.46 3.74
N LEU A 39 -6.48 -1.12 2.66
CA LEU A 39 -5.80 -2.42 2.73
C LEU A 39 -4.33 -2.27 2.37
N ILE A 40 -3.47 -3.03 3.03
CA ILE A 40 -2.07 -3.17 2.65
C ILE A 40 -1.66 -4.63 2.82
N SER A 41 -0.91 -5.17 1.86
CA SER A 41 -0.45 -6.54 2.00
C SER A 41 0.57 -6.67 3.14
N ALA A 42 0.66 -7.86 3.73
CA ALA A 42 1.66 -8.14 4.78
C ALA A 42 3.08 -7.90 4.28
N LEU A 43 3.36 -8.14 3.01
CA LEU A 43 4.70 -7.90 2.44
C LEU A 43 4.99 -6.39 2.34
N ASN A 44 4.04 -5.61 1.85
CA ASN A 44 4.21 -4.15 1.79
C ASN A 44 4.28 -3.54 3.19
N TRP A 45 3.54 -4.12 4.14
CA TRP A 45 3.65 -3.70 5.53
C TRP A 45 5.05 -3.97 6.09
N ALA A 46 5.64 -5.12 5.76
CA ALA A 46 7.03 -5.41 6.16
C ALA A 46 8.00 -4.37 5.60
N GLU A 47 7.78 -3.93 4.35
CA GLU A 47 8.60 -2.87 3.76
C GLU A 47 8.49 -1.55 4.55
N VAL A 48 7.27 -1.17 4.93
CA VAL A 48 7.04 0.03 5.74
C VAL A 48 7.86 -0.06 7.03
N LEU A 49 7.75 -1.21 7.72
CA LEU A 49 8.43 -1.39 9.01
C LEU A 49 9.96 -1.28 8.87
N TYR A 50 10.55 -2.00 7.91
CA TYR A 50 12.01 -1.97 7.83
C TYR A 50 12.54 -0.62 7.33
N LEU A 51 11.80 0.06 6.45
CA LEU A 51 12.21 1.39 5.98
C LEU A 51 12.08 2.43 7.09
N MET A 52 11.05 2.33 7.92
CA MET A 52 10.90 3.22 9.08
C MET A 52 12.02 3.00 10.09
N GLU A 53 12.38 1.76 10.35
CA GLU A 53 13.50 1.47 11.25
C GLU A 53 14.81 1.97 10.66
N ARG A 54 15.03 1.75 9.37
CA ARG A 54 16.27 2.20 8.71
C ARG A 54 16.45 3.71 8.78
N ARG A 55 15.36 4.47 8.64
CA ARG A 55 15.42 5.94 8.61
C ARG A 55 15.34 6.59 9.98
N ARG A 56 14.60 6.00 10.93
CA ARG A 56 14.30 6.61 12.24
C ARG A 56 14.52 5.68 13.42
N GLY A 57 15.14 4.52 13.20
CA GLY A 57 15.44 3.58 14.26
C GLY A 57 14.19 2.94 14.87
N VAL A 58 14.33 2.45 16.10
CA VAL A 58 13.24 1.78 16.83
C VAL A 58 12.01 2.67 16.94
N ASP A 59 12.21 3.97 17.18
CA ASP A 59 11.09 4.92 17.30
C ASP A 59 10.27 5.00 16.02
N GLY A 60 10.93 4.91 14.86
CA GLY A 60 10.25 4.89 13.57
C GLY A 60 9.37 3.67 13.41
N MET A 61 9.90 2.50 13.74
CA MET A 61 9.12 1.26 13.68
C MET A 61 7.93 1.31 14.64
N ASP A 62 8.14 1.83 15.86
CA ASP A 62 7.07 1.95 16.85
C ASP A 62 5.99 2.92 16.37
N THR A 63 6.36 3.99 15.70
CA THR A 63 5.42 4.95 15.12
C THR A 63 4.53 4.24 14.09
N ALA A 64 5.10 3.44 13.20
CA ALA A 64 4.34 2.70 12.20
C ALA A 64 3.38 1.70 12.86
N ARG A 65 3.84 0.96 13.87
CA ARG A 65 3.00 0.00 14.60
C ARG A 65 1.82 0.68 15.29
N ARG A 66 2.06 1.84 15.92
CA ARG A 66 1.01 2.60 16.58
C ARG A 66 -0.01 3.11 15.58
N PHE A 67 0.46 3.58 14.43
CA PHE A 67 -0.41 4.01 13.33
C PHE A 67 -1.36 2.89 12.92
N ARG A 68 -0.83 1.69 12.72
CA ARG A 68 -1.65 0.53 12.34
C ARG A 68 -2.75 0.24 13.36
N ARG A 69 -2.43 0.37 14.66
CA ARG A 69 -3.40 0.06 15.71
C ARG A 69 -4.51 1.10 15.84
N THR A 70 -4.26 2.34 15.42
CA THR A 70 -5.18 3.45 15.65
C THR A 70 -5.89 3.96 14.41
N MET A 71 -5.38 3.64 13.22
CA MET A 71 -5.94 4.15 11.97
C MET A 71 -6.72 3.06 11.23
N PRO A 72 -7.65 3.47 10.34
CA PRO A 72 -8.48 2.50 9.60
C PRO A 72 -7.69 1.85 8.46
N ILE A 73 -6.79 0.96 8.84
CA ILE A 73 -5.96 0.19 7.92
C ILE A 73 -5.99 -1.28 8.33
N GLU A 74 -6.10 -2.15 7.34
CA GLU A 74 -6.08 -3.60 7.54
C GLU A 74 -4.90 -4.20 6.80
N VAL A 75 -4.10 -5.00 7.50
CA VAL A 75 -3.00 -5.75 6.88
C VAL A 75 -3.54 -7.08 6.39
N VAL A 76 -3.44 -7.31 5.09
CA VAL A 76 -3.96 -8.52 4.45
C VAL A 76 -2.85 -9.55 4.32
N ALA A 77 -3.10 -10.77 4.80
CA ALA A 77 -2.12 -11.85 4.76
C ALA A 77 -1.72 -12.16 3.32
N LEU A 78 -0.44 -12.45 3.13
CA LEU A 78 0.06 -12.96 1.85
C LEU A 78 -0.11 -14.47 1.84
N ASP A 79 -1.29 -14.93 1.42
CA ASP A 79 -1.56 -16.36 1.31
C ASP A 79 -1.06 -16.90 -0.03
N SER A 80 -1.22 -18.22 -0.25
CA SER A 80 -0.70 -18.85 -1.45
C SER A 80 -1.40 -18.38 -2.72
N ASP A 81 -2.70 -18.08 -2.66
CA ASP A 81 -3.43 -17.59 -3.84
C ASP A 81 -2.92 -16.20 -4.25
N LEU A 82 -2.72 -15.32 -3.28
CA LEU A 82 -2.19 -13.99 -3.56
C LEU A 82 -0.75 -14.07 -4.08
N ALA A 83 0.05 -14.97 -3.50
CA ALA A 83 1.43 -15.17 -3.95
C ALA A 83 1.47 -15.62 -5.42
N GLU A 84 0.60 -16.56 -5.81
CA GLU A 84 0.55 -17.04 -7.19
C GLU A 84 0.11 -15.94 -8.15
N SER A 85 -0.90 -15.15 -7.77
CA SER A 85 -1.35 -14.02 -8.58
C SER A 85 -0.22 -12.99 -8.79
N ALA A 86 0.54 -12.71 -7.72
CA ALA A 86 1.68 -11.80 -7.79
C ALA A 86 2.76 -12.34 -8.72
N ALA A 87 3.04 -13.64 -8.65
CA ALA A 87 4.04 -14.27 -9.51
C ALA A 87 3.66 -14.13 -10.99
N LEU A 88 2.39 -14.32 -11.33
CA LEU A 88 1.91 -14.16 -12.71
C LEU A 88 2.08 -12.72 -13.19
N LEU A 89 1.77 -11.74 -12.37
CA LEU A 89 1.96 -10.33 -12.73
C LEU A 89 3.43 -9.99 -12.93
N LYS A 90 4.28 -10.44 -12.01
CA LYS A 90 5.72 -10.20 -12.10
C LYS A 90 6.31 -10.83 -13.37
N ASN A 91 5.80 -11.99 -13.76
CA ASN A 91 6.29 -12.67 -14.95
C ASN A 91 5.93 -11.94 -16.24
N ARG A 92 4.81 -11.21 -16.26
CA ARG A 92 4.39 -10.42 -17.43
C ARG A 92 5.00 -9.02 -17.46
N HIS A 93 5.41 -8.51 -16.30
CA HIS A 93 5.90 -7.13 -16.16
C HIS A 93 7.19 -7.13 -15.35
N ASP A 94 8.18 -6.37 -15.79
CA ASP A 94 9.47 -6.29 -15.12
C ASP A 94 9.44 -5.27 -13.99
N PHE A 95 9.03 -5.70 -12.80
CA PHE A 95 9.00 -4.87 -11.61
C PHE A 95 9.19 -5.73 -10.35
N GLY A 96 9.33 -5.09 -9.18
CA GLY A 96 9.66 -5.78 -7.95
C GLY A 96 8.56 -6.70 -7.44
N LEU A 97 8.94 -7.72 -6.67
CA LEU A 97 7.98 -8.68 -6.13
C LEU A 97 6.97 -8.01 -5.18
N ALA A 98 7.44 -7.09 -4.34
CA ALA A 98 6.55 -6.38 -3.43
C ALA A 98 5.51 -5.55 -4.19
N ASP A 99 5.93 -4.91 -5.29
CA ASP A 99 5.02 -4.17 -6.16
C ASP A 99 4.00 -5.11 -6.81
N ALA A 100 4.46 -6.29 -7.23
CA ALA A 100 3.58 -7.30 -7.81
C ALA A 100 2.51 -7.76 -6.81
N VAL A 101 2.88 -7.92 -5.53
CA VAL A 101 1.92 -8.30 -4.49
C VAL A 101 0.88 -7.20 -4.26
N ALA A 102 1.31 -5.93 -4.21
CA ALA A 102 0.38 -4.82 -4.06
C ALA A 102 -0.61 -4.76 -5.23
N ALA A 103 -0.11 -4.90 -6.45
CA ALA A 103 -0.94 -4.89 -7.66
C ALA A 103 -1.91 -6.08 -7.69
N ALA A 104 -1.44 -7.27 -7.33
CA ALA A 104 -2.27 -8.46 -7.28
C ALA A 104 -3.40 -8.31 -6.26
N LEU A 105 -3.10 -7.73 -5.10
CA LEU A 105 -4.12 -7.48 -4.08
C LEU A 105 -5.18 -6.50 -4.59
N ALA A 106 -4.75 -5.40 -5.22
CA ALA A 106 -5.67 -4.42 -5.78
C ALA A 106 -6.58 -5.06 -6.82
N LYS A 107 -6.00 -5.88 -7.70
CA LYS A 107 -6.76 -6.57 -8.74
C LYS A 107 -7.77 -7.54 -8.13
N SER A 108 -7.38 -8.34 -7.14
CA SER A 108 -8.25 -9.33 -6.51
C SER A 108 -9.41 -8.69 -5.77
N LYS A 109 -9.24 -7.49 -5.25
CA LYS A 109 -10.27 -6.76 -4.51
C LYS A 109 -11.06 -5.80 -5.40
N ASN A 110 -10.75 -5.73 -6.69
CA ASN A 110 -11.28 -4.73 -7.60
C ASN A 110 -11.14 -3.33 -6.99
N ALA A 111 -9.96 -3.06 -6.45
CA ALA A 111 -9.65 -1.83 -5.71
C ALA A 111 -8.73 -0.92 -6.51
N GLU A 112 -8.68 0.35 -6.13
CA GLU A 112 -7.63 1.24 -6.64
C GLU A 112 -6.34 0.97 -5.89
N LEU A 113 -5.21 1.09 -6.56
CA LEU A 113 -3.90 1.05 -5.93
C LEU A 113 -3.44 2.49 -5.69
N VAL A 114 -3.11 2.81 -4.45
CA VAL A 114 -2.64 4.15 -4.07
C VAL A 114 -1.13 4.07 -3.91
N THR A 115 -0.40 4.85 -4.70
CA THR A 115 1.06 4.75 -4.74
C THR A 115 1.72 6.06 -5.17
N ALA A 116 2.97 6.24 -4.77
CA ALA A 116 3.86 7.29 -5.27
C ALA A 116 4.95 6.72 -6.20
N ASP A 117 4.91 5.41 -6.48
CA ASP A 117 5.95 4.71 -7.22
C ASP A 117 5.61 4.61 -8.71
N ASN A 118 6.43 5.22 -9.56
CA ASN A 118 6.24 5.25 -11.01
C ASN A 118 6.30 3.88 -11.69
N GLU A 119 6.82 2.85 -11.01
CA GLU A 119 6.86 1.49 -11.56
C GLU A 119 5.48 0.98 -11.94
N PHE A 120 4.43 1.47 -11.28
CA PHE A 120 3.05 1.03 -11.55
C PHE A 120 2.45 1.60 -12.83
N LYS A 121 3.15 2.48 -13.55
CA LYS A 121 2.69 2.94 -14.87
C LYS A 121 2.47 1.78 -15.82
N ARG A 122 3.24 0.72 -15.68
CA ARG A 122 3.14 -0.50 -16.51
C ARG A 122 1.77 -1.18 -16.39
N LEU A 123 1.06 -0.93 -15.30
CA LEU A 123 -0.18 -1.63 -14.97
C LEU A 123 -1.42 -0.75 -15.05
N GLU A 124 -1.30 0.49 -15.51
CA GLU A 124 -2.44 1.42 -15.56
C GLU A 124 -3.62 0.90 -16.38
N LYS A 125 -3.39 0.01 -17.33
CA LYS A 125 -4.45 -0.59 -18.15
C LYS A 125 -5.14 -1.76 -17.46
N GLU A 126 -4.50 -2.36 -16.46
CA GLU A 126 -5.03 -3.55 -15.78
C GLU A 126 -5.67 -3.21 -14.43
N ILE A 127 -5.15 -2.19 -13.74
CA ILE A 127 -5.65 -1.76 -12.43
C ILE A 127 -5.82 -0.24 -12.40
N ARG A 128 -6.72 0.22 -11.56
CA ARG A 128 -6.87 1.65 -11.33
C ARG A 128 -5.79 2.11 -10.38
N VAL A 129 -5.07 3.17 -10.75
CA VAL A 129 -4.00 3.71 -9.92
C VAL A 129 -4.35 5.13 -9.50
N ASN A 130 -4.27 5.39 -8.20
CA ASN A 130 -4.40 6.71 -7.62
C ASN A 130 -2.99 7.20 -7.29
N TRP A 131 -2.47 8.11 -8.11
CA TRP A 131 -1.11 8.61 -7.99
C TRP A 131 -1.01 9.68 -6.91
N LEU A 132 -0.05 9.50 -6.00
CA LEU A 132 0.28 10.50 -4.99
C LEU A 132 1.36 11.45 -5.52
N LYS A 133 1.09 12.75 -5.43
CA LYS A 133 2.01 13.78 -5.91
C LYS A 133 2.12 14.92 -4.93
#